data_dcabc67c36ba146d24ce02f6430998b0
#
_entry.id   dcabc67c36ba146d24ce02f6430998b0
#
_cell.length_a   1.000
_cell.length_b   1.000
_cell.length_c   1.000
_cell.angle_alpha   90.00
_cell.angle_beta   90.00
_cell.angle_gamma   90.00
#
_symmetry.space_group_name_H-M   'P 1'
#
loop_
_entity.id
_entity.type
_entity.pdbx_description
1 polymer ?
#
loop_
_entity_poly.entity_id
_entity_poly.type
_entity_poly.pdbx_seq_one_letter_code
_entity_poly.pdbx_strand_id
1 'polypeptide(L)'
;MTSVREPGDARGDADPRTVDLGAADVDDDGPAPADLGPHDLDDDPRVGDFELGEVPSARSIRRFTARAARARAGASVGSLLTDVYTAVTSVVISVLIVLGVVQQLGEALPPAPPVHAPGGLSLPALVAVLLLAAVGALLSTAGRLGPVGAEGPQAAWWLALPVDRRGLLRPAAARGPVVAALAGAAVVVVLEAGLLASSGATLVRAGLLGALVAAVVVLLAAVAQSRGVPRRRTAVAGDLVLVAAPVVAVALVLTGRTPTALPAPSWGVVVAAAVVAGLLAALVDARLGALPGRTLREGGSAATQAVGAVVSLDSRELGRALTGGAAASSHRRVSRLRTARGPATALVTADLVVLRRSLRHVVQLVVAAGLPVLATVVPQLASTVGVLLAVLVGGWMAASASAEGARWAEMAPVVDRLLPLEARTVRRLRMVVPGVAVLLWTVVALGAVGIWAGAPLDWVLLGLAAVPVWAAAAVRAAYRPAPSWDKPLVATPAGALPTGVLQVVARGPDLIAFCLLPLWIAIGLHTVTTVMVTAQVVLSTVAVLIGSSVHDKGWLERMMEEQDERKKAGA
;
A
#
# COMPACT_ATOMS: atom_id res chain seq x y z
N MET A 1 41.14 23.68 -61.24
CA MET A 1 39.92 23.63 -62.03
C MET A 1 38.99 22.58 -61.42
N THR A 2 38.03 23.00 -60.80
CA THR A 2 36.60 22.66 -60.67
C THR A 2 36.08 23.11 -59.31
N SER A 3 35.26 24.14 -59.37
CA SER A 3 34.58 24.79 -58.26
C SER A 3 33.47 23.89 -57.73
N VAL A 4 33.41 23.75 -56.39
CA VAL A 4 32.21 23.22 -55.70
C VAL A 4 31.58 24.37 -54.94
N ARG A 5 30.32 24.68 -55.32
CA ARG A 5 29.45 25.67 -54.70
C ARG A 5 29.05 25.24 -53.31
N GLU A 6 29.19 26.15 -52.34
CA GLU A 6 28.50 26.09 -51.07
C GLU A 6 26.98 26.34 -51.23
N PRO A 7 26.11 25.63 -50.51
CA PRO A 7 24.70 26.00 -50.40
C PRO A 7 24.53 26.92 -49.19
N GLY A 8 23.84 28.04 -49.45
CA GLY A 8 23.63 29.14 -48.52
C GLY A 8 22.78 28.83 -47.30
N ASP A 9 23.15 29.55 -46.32
CA ASP A 9 22.48 29.74 -45.05
C ASP A 9 21.08 30.38 -45.23
N ALA A 10 20.03 29.62 -44.97
CA ALA A 10 18.67 30.13 -44.82
C ALA A 10 18.22 29.92 -43.38
N ARG A 11 18.65 30.81 -42.49
CA ARG A 11 18.05 30.96 -41.18
C ARG A 11 16.69 31.64 -41.37
N GLY A 12 15.61 30.85 -41.37
CA GLY A 12 14.26 31.32 -41.18
C GLY A 12 13.93 31.29 -39.70
N ASP A 13 13.82 32.48 -39.08
CA ASP A 13 13.24 32.67 -37.76
C ASP A 13 11.79 32.19 -37.78
N ALA A 14 11.52 31.02 -37.20
CA ALA A 14 10.20 30.53 -36.94
C ALA A 14 9.81 30.95 -35.51
N ASP A 15 8.91 31.91 -35.40
CA ASP A 15 8.23 32.32 -34.17
C ASP A 15 7.38 31.13 -33.63
N PRO A 16 7.59 30.65 -32.39
CA PRO A 16 6.90 29.48 -31.88
C PRO A 16 5.49 29.77 -31.31
N ARG A 17 4.80 30.85 -31.75
CA ARG A 17 3.53 31.29 -31.13
C ARG A 17 2.27 31.16 -31.98
N THR A 18 2.31 30.62 -33.17
CA THR A 18 1.10 30.37 -33.95
C THR A 18 1.04 28.90 -34.38
N VAL A 19 0.50 28.05 -33.51
CA VAL A 19 -0.14 26.82 -33.99
C VAL A 19 -1.49 27.25 -34.54
N ASP A 20 -1.51 27.54 -35.83
CA ASP A 20 -2.74 27.74 -36.60
C ASP A 20 -3.41 26.34 -36.70
N LEU A 21 -4.35 26.10 -35.79
CA LEU A 21 -5.30 25.01 -35.93
C LEU A 21 -6.23 25.45 -37.06
N GLY A 22 -5.91 25.06 -38.29
CA GLY A 22 -6.74 25.24 -39.45
C GLY A 22 -8.20 24.97 -39.10
N ALA A 23 -8.98 26.06 -38.97
CA ALA A 23 -10.42 26.00 -38.95
C ALA A 23 -10.85 25.31 -40.25
N ALA A 24 -11.22 24.03 -40.16
CA ALA A 24 -12.05 23.46 -41.20
C ALA A 24 -13.31 24.30 -41.24
N ASP A 25 -13.51 25.06 -42.33
CA ASP A 25 -14.78 25.65 -42.64
C ASP A 25 -15.79 24.49 -42.74
N VAL A 26 -16.46 24.25 -41.61
CA VAL A 26 -17.72 23.53 -41.58
C VAL A 26 -18.75 24.57 -41.97
N ASP A 27 -19.17 24.54 -43.21
CA ASP A 27 -20.37 25.28 -43.65
C ASP A 27 -21.53 24.84 -42.76
N ASP A 28 -21.78 25.58 -41.69
CA ASP A 28 -22.88 25.38 -40.76
C ASP A 28 -24.13 26.11 -41.34
N ASP A 29 -24.61 25.64 -42.49
CA ASP A 29 -25.91 25.98 -43.04
C ASP A 29 -27.05 25.11 -42.45
N GLY A 30 -26.81 24.52 -41.28
CA GLY A 30 -27.88 23.95 -40.49
C GLY A 30 -28.73 25.06 -39.89
N PRO A 31 -30.09 24.94 -39.93
CA PRO A 31 -30.97 25.93 -39.27
C PRO A 31 -30.57 26.02 -37.80
N ALA A 32 -30.39 27.28 -37.32
CA ALA A 32 -30.10 27.54 -35.92
C ALA A 32 -31.06 26.73 -35.04
N PRO A 33 -30.56 26.12 -33.92
CA PRO A 33 -31.44 25.39 -33.03
C PRO A 33 -32.58 26.31 -32.61
N ALA A 34 -33.81 25.96 -33.02
CA ALA A 34 -34.98 26.69 -32.63
C ALA A 34 -34.99 26.76 -31.10
N ASP A 35 -35.17 27.97 -30.56
CA ASP A 35 -35.34 28.21 -29.14
C ASP A 35 -36.67 27.55 -28.73
N LEU A 36 -36.61 26.24 -28.46
CA LEU A 36 -37.75 25.43 -28.05
C LEU A 36 -38.09 25.83 -26.63
N GLY A 37 -39.11 26.68 -26.50
CA GLY A 37 -39.72 26.99 -25.21
C GLY A 37 -40.13 25.69 -24.47
N PRO A 38 -40.34 25.76 -23.15
CA PRO A 38 -40.57 24.56 -22.31
C PRO A 38 -41.82 23.72 -22.66
N HIS A 39 -42.62 24.13 -23.64
CA HIS A 39 -43.85 23.42 -24.06
C HIS A 39 -43.72 22.70 -25.42
N ASP A 40 -42.66 22.90 -26.18
CA ASP A 40 -42.55 22.34 -27.53
C ASP A 40 -41.99 20.89 -27.56
N LEU A 41 -41.58 20.36 -26.40
CA LEU A 41 -41.07 18.99 -26.31
C LEU A 41 -42.18 17.91 -26.36
N ASP A 42 -43.43 18.30 -26.01
CA ASP A 42 -44.55 17.35 -26.00
C ASP A 42 -45.17 17.15 -27.41
N ASP A 43 -44.89 18.07 -28.35
CA ASP A 43 -45.43 18.05 -29.73
C ASP A 43 -44.37 17.66 -30.79
N ASP A 44 -43.13 17.30 -30.40
CA ASP A 44 -42.12 16.83 -31.36
C ASP A 44 -42.53 15.41 -31.86
N PRO A 45 -42.94 15.27 -33.14
CA PRO A 45 -43.31 13.96 -33.70
C PRO A 45 -42.17 12.92 -33.69
N ARG A 46 -40.94 13.35 -33.31
CA ARG A 46 -39.78 12.44 -33.08
C ARG A 46 -39.81 11.86 -31.66
N VAL A 47 -40.57 12.45 -30.74
CA VAL A 47 -40.92 11.91 -29.44
C VAL A 47 -42.22 11.11 -29.59
N GLY A 48 -42.30 10.31 -30.67
CA GLY A 48 -43.36 9.32 -30.79
C GLY A 48 -43.34 8.39 -29.59
N ASP A 49 -44.49 7.82 -29.23
CA ASP A 49 -44.68 6.81 -28.19
C ASP A 49 -43.56 5.76 -28.21
N PHE A 50 -42.42 6.10 -27.61
CA PHE A 50 -41.42 5.10 -27.28
C PHE A 50 -42.08 4.18 -26.25
N GLU A 51 -42.73 3.13 -26.75
CA GLU A 51 -43.02 1.98 -25.89
C GLU A 51 -41.68 1.59 -25.26
N LEU A 52 -41.53 1.96 -24.00
CA LEU A 52 -40.40 1.49 -23.18
C LEU A 52 -40.51 -0.02 -23.19
N GLY A 53 -39.80 -0.66 -24.09
CA GLY A 53 -39.72 -2.11 -24.17
C GLY A 53 -39.37 -2.67 -22.78
N GLU A 54 -39.68 -3.95 -22.55
CA GLU A 54 -39.39 -4.60 -21.26
C GLU A 54 -37.93 -4.36 -20.84
N VAL A 55 -37.75 -3.77 -19.66
CA VAL A 55 -36.44 -3.50 -19.11
C VAL A 55 -35.71 -4.82 -18.91
N PRO A 56 -34.55 -5.05 -19.57
CA PRO A 56 -33.85 -6.32 -19.52
C PRO A 56 -33.38 -6.66 -18.11
N SER A 57 -33.46 -7.95 -17.76
CA SER A 57 -33.04 -8.41 -16.44
C SER A 57 -31.56 -8.11 -16.17
N ALA A 58 -31.17 -7.84 -14.93
CA ALA A 58 -29.78 -7.63 -14.52
C ALA A 58 -28.84 -8.78 -14.96
N ARG A 59 -29.37 -10.00 -15.07
CA ARG A 59 -28.62 -11.17 -15.53
C ARG A 59 -28.33 -11.11 -17.03
N SER A 60 -29.30 -10.65 -17.85
CA SER A 60 -29.10 -10.48 -19.30
C SER A 60 -28.11 -9.37 -19.59
N ILE A 61 -28.20 -8.23 -18.89
CA ILE A 61 -27.25 -7.12 -19.00
C ILE A 61 -25.82 -7.57 -18.69
N ARG A 62 -25.63 -8.27 -17.56
CA ARG A 62 -24.30 -8.80 -17.21
C ARG A 62 -23.75 -9.78 -18.25
N ARG A 63 -24.59 -10.66 -18.78
CA ARG A 63 -24.20 -11.60 -19.81
C ARG A 63 -23.86 -10.89 -21.13
N PHE A 64 -24.63 -9.88 -21.47
CA PHE A 64 -24.38 -9.06 -22.67
C PHE A 64 -23.04 -8.31 -22.55
N THR A 65 -22.84 -7.55 -21.46
CA THR A 65 -21.61 -6.80 -21.23
C THR A 65 -20.38 -7.70 -21.15
N ALA A 66 -20.49 -8.89 -20.53
CA ALA A 66 -19.42 -9.87 -20.49
C ALA A 66 -19.10 -10.48 -21.86
N ARG A 67 -20.12 -10.72 -22.71
CA ARG A 67 -19.90 -11.18 -24.09
C ARG A 67 -19.27 -10.10 -24.95
N ALA A 68 -19.77 -8.87 -24.87
CA ALA A 68 -19.22 -7.73 -25.61
C ALA A 68 -17.76 -7.44 -25.21
N ALA A 69 -17.42 -7.51 -23.91
CA ALA A 69 -16.05 -7.34 -23.45
C ALA A 69 -15.12 -8.43 -23.99
N ARG A 70 -15.56 -9.70 -23.97
CA ARG A 70 -14.78 -10.82 -24.53
C ARG A 70 -14.60 -10.72 -26.04
N ALA A 71 -15.64 -10.34 -26.77
CA ALA A 71 -15.55 -10.15 -28.21
C ALA A 71 -14.55 -9.04 -28.60
N ARG A 72 -14.54 -7.92 -27.85
CA ARG A 72 -13.57 -6.83 -28.05
C ARG A 72 -12.15 -7.20 -27.66
N ALA A 73 -11.99 -8.01 -26.61
CA ALA A 73 -10.68 -8.48 -26.19
C ALA A 73 -10.06 -9.54 -27.11
N GLY A 74 -10.75 -9.94 -28.18
CA GLY A 74 -10.29 -11.02 -29.07
C GLY A 74 -10.11 -12.35 -28.33
N ALA A 75 -10.88 -12.58 -27.25
CA ALA A 75 -10.72 -13.75 -26.40
C ALA A 75 -11.00 -15.04 -27.17
N SER A 76 -9.93 -15.76 -27.49
CA SER A 76 -10.00 -17.11 -28.05
C SER A 76 -10.20 -18.15 -26.95
N VAL A 77 -10.59 -19.38 -27.33
CA VAL A 77 -10.63 -20.50 -26.37
C VAL A 77 -9.27 -20.71 -25.70
N GLY A 78 -8.18 -20.46 -26.45
CA GLY A 78 -6.80 -20.53 -25.93
C GLY A 78 -6.56 -19.51 -24.81
N SER A 79 -7.05 -18.25 -24.93
CA SER A 79 -6.89 -17.26 -23.87
C SER A 79 -7.67 -17.62 -22.61
N LEU A 80 -8.87 -18.22 -22.72
CA LEU A 80 -9.62 -18.72 -21.57
C LEU A 80 -8.90 -19.87 -20.86
N LEU A 81 -8.29 -20.79 -21.63
CA LEU A 81 -7.47 -21.86 -21.04
C LEU A 81 -6.24 -21.30 -20.35
N THR A 82 -5.58 -20.28 -20.92
CA THR A 82 -4.46 -19.58 -20.30
C THR A 82 -4.88 -18.90 -19.01
N ASP A 83 -6.02 -18.22 -18.97
CA ASP A 83 -6.54 -17.58 -17.77
C ASP A 83 -6.83 -18.60 -16.66
N VAL A 84 -7.46 -19.73 -17.00
CA VAL A 84 -7.72 -20.82 -16.05
C VAL A 84 -6.41 -21.45 -15.58
N TYR A 85 -5.48 -21.74 -16.48
CA TYR A 85 -4.16 -22.25 -16.14
C TYR A 85 -3.42 -21.31 -15.19
N THR A 86 -3.37 -20.01 -15.51
CA THR A 86 -2.73 -18.98 -14.69
C THR A 86 -3.37 -18.89 -13.30
N ALA A 87 -4.70 -18.93 -13.24
CA ALA A 87 -5.41 -18.92 -11.96
C ALA A 87 -5.10 -20.16 -11.11
N VAL A 88 -5.16 -21.37 -11.70
CA VAL A 88 -4.83 -22.62 -11.01
C VAL A 88 -3.38 -22.62 -10.54
N THR A 89 -2.45 -22.27 -11.43
CA THR A 89 -1.01 -22.21 -11.11
C THR A 89 -0.74 -21.19 -9.99
N SER A 90 -1.37 -20.02 -10.02
CA SER A 90 -1.24 -19.00 -8.96
C SER A 90 -1.75 -19.52 -7.62
N VAL A 91 -2.87 -20.25 -7.60
CA VAL A 91 -3.39 -20.88 -6.37
C VAL A 91 -2.42 -21.95 -5.85
N VAL A 92 -1.92 -22.83 -6.72
CA VAL A 92 -0.95 -23.87 -6.35
C VAL A 92 0.33 -23.26 -5.79
N ILE A 93 0.90 -22.26 -6.47
CA ILE A 93 2.10 -21.56 -5.99
C ILE A 93 1.83 -20.89 -4.64
N SER A 94 0.68 -20.23 -4.47
CA SER A 94 0.31 -19.61 -3.20
C SER A 94 0.23 -20.63 -2.06
N VAL A 95 -0.38 -21.80 -2.31
CA VAL A 95 -0.45 -22.90 -1.33
C VAL A 95 0.94 -23.43 -0.99
N LEU A 96 1.80 -23.64 -2.00
CA LEU A 96 3.18 -24.09 -1.77
C LEU A 96 4.00 -23.09 -0.98
N ILE A 97 3.84 -21.78 -1.25
CA ILE A 97 4.50 -20.72 -0.47
C ILE A 97 4.01 -20.77 0.98
N VAL A 98 2.71 -20.88 1.20
CA VAL A 98 2.13 -20.96 2.56
C VAL A 98 2.69 -22.19 3.30
N LEU A 99 2.72 -23.35 2.66
CA LEU A 99 3.28 -24.57 3.24
C LEU A 99 4.77 -24.43 3.56
N GLY A 100 5.55 -23.85 2.64
CA GLY A 100 6.98 -23.57 2.85
C GLY A 100 7.22 -22.61 4.03
N VAL A 101 6.41 -21.55 4.14
CA VAL A 101 6.49 -20.62 5.27
C VAL A 101 6.13 -21.31 6.59
N VAL A 102 5.09 -22.14 6.61
CA VAL A 102 4.70 -22.92 7.81
C VAL A 102 5.82 -23.86 8.25
N GLN A 103 6.39 -24.60 7.30
CA GLN A 103 7.50 -25.52 7.60
C GLN A 103 8.73 -24.75 8.11
N GLN A 104 9.12 -23.68 7.42
CA GLN A 104 10.26 -22.86 7.81
C GLN A 104 10.07 -22.20 9.19
N LEU A 105 8.87 -21.74 9.51
CA LEU A 105 8.56 -21.22 10.84
C LEU A 105 8.67 -22.31 11.91
N GLY A 106 8.12 -23.51 11.65
CA GLY A 106 8.19 -24.63 12.60
C GLY A 106 9.63 -25.10 12.88
N GLU A 107 10.51 -25.08 11.86
CA GLU A 107 11.91 -25.47 11.99
C GLU A 107 12.78 -24.38 12.62
N ALA A 108 12.50 -23.11 12.31
CA ALA A 108 13.30 -21.96 12.76
C ALA A 108 13.01 -21.52 14.20
N LEU A 109 11.84 -21.86 14.74
CA LEU A 109 11.49 -21.48 16.10
C LEU A 109 12.13 -22.43 17.12
N PRO A 110 12.91 -21.90 18.09
CA PRO A 110 13.43 -22.72 19.17
C PRO A 110 12.26 -23.31 19.99
N PRO A 111 12.44 -24.50 20.56
CA PRO A 111 11.42 -25.11 21.41
C PRO A 111 11.05 -24.17 22.57
N ALA A 112 9.76 -24.15 22.91
CA ALA A 112 9.27 -23.28 23.98
C ALA A 112 10.05 -23.58 25.29
N PRO A 113 10.56 -22.56 25.99
CA PRO A 113 11.22 -22.76 27.25
C PRO A 113 10.26 -23.43 28.25
N PRO A 114 10.72 -24.39 29.04
CA PRO A 114 9.88 -25.22 29.91
C PRO A 114 9.22 -24.45 31.06
N VAL A 115 9.66 -23.24 31.34
CA VAL A 115 9.14 -22.39 32.41
C VAL A 115 8.88 -20.99 31.86
N HIS A 116 7.72 -20.41 32.20
CA HIS A 116 7.35 -19.05 31.87
C HIS A 116 8.41 -18.08 32.39
N ALA A 117 9.23 -17.54 31.50
CA ALA A 117 10.10 -16.43 31.89
C ALA A 117 9.22 -15.27 32.36
N PRO A 118 9.36 -14.77 33.60
CA PRO A 118 8.58 -13.62 34.04
C PRO A 118 8.86 -12.44 33.12
N GLY A 119 7.82 -11.88 32.52
CA GLY A 119 7.91 -10.75 31.58
C GLY A 119 7.95 -11.13 30.09
N GLY A 120 7.82 -12.42 29.71
CA GLY A 120 7.72 -12.84 28.32
C GLY A 120 6.28 -12.93 27.79
N LEU A 121 6.09 -12.70 26.48
CA LEU A 121 4.82 -12.94 25.79
C LEU A 121 4.82 -14.37 25.22
N SER A 122 3.82 -15.19 25.58
CA SER A 122 3.68 -16.55 25.06
C SER A 122 3.32 -16.56 23.57
N LEU A 123 3.66 -17.63 22.84
CA LEU A 123 3.25 -17.79 21.41
C LEU A 123 1.73 -17.72 21.22
N PRO A 124 0.88 -18.37 22.03
CA PRO A 124 -0.57 -18.18 21.92
C PRO A 124 -1.02 -16.73 22.09
N ALA A 125 -0.42 -15.98 23.02
CA ALA A 125 -0.70 -14.56 23.20
C ALA A 125 -0.25 -13.75 21.97
N LEU A 126 0.92 -14.04 21.40
CA LEU A 126 1.39 -13.42 20.17
C LEU A 126 0.41 -13.66 19.02
N VAL A 127 -0.04 -14.92 18.83
CA VAL A 127 -1.03 -15.25 17.79
C VAL A 127 -2.33 -14.47 17.98
N ALA A 128 -2.83 -14.38 19.22
CA ALA A 128 -4.03 -13.57 19.51
C ALA A 128 -3.83 -12.08 19.16
N VAL A 129 -2.67 -11.51 19.46
CA VAL A 129 -2.30 -10.12 19.13
C VAL A 129 -2.20 -9.93 17.60
N LEU A 130 -1.59 -10.88 16.90
CA LEU A 130 -1.48 -10.84 15.42
C LEU A 130 -2.86 -10.99 14.74
N LEU A 131 -3.74 -11.83 15.27
CA LEU A 131 -5.12 -11.96 14.78
C LEU A 131 -5.91 -10.67 15.01
N LEU A 132 -5.76 -10.03 16.18
CA LEU A 132 -6.36 -8.72 16.46
C LEU A 132 -5.85 -7.66 15.48
N ALA A 133 -4.55 -7.63 15.21
CA ALA A 133 -3.94 -6.74 14.23
C ALA A 133 -4.48 -7.01 12.82
N ALA A 134 -4.62 -8.28 12.42
CA ALA A 134 -5.15 -8.68 11.12
C ALA A 134 -6.61 -8.24 10.94
N VAL A 135 -7.45 -8.38 11.96
CA VAL A 135 -8.83 -7.88 11.96
C VAL A 135 -8.85 -6.35 11.80
N GLY A 136 -8.02 -5.63 12.55
CA GLY A 136 -7.89 -4.17 12.43
C GLY A 136 -7.43 -3.74 11.04
N ALA A 137 -6.41 -4.38 10.49
CA ALA A 137 -5.90 -4.12 9.14
C ALA A 137 -6.96 -4.41 8.07
N LEU A 138 -7.68 -5.51 8.18
CA LEU A 138 -8.76 -5.88 7.25
C LEU A 138 -9.91 -4.87 7.30
N LEU A 139 -10.36 -4.47 8.48
CA LEU A 139 -11.42 -3.48 8.64
C LEU A 139 -10.98 -2.10 8.11
N SER A 140 -9.73 -1.70 8.38
CA SER A 140 -9.15 -0.46 7.86
C SER A 140 -9.09 -0.45 6.33
N THR A 141 -8.61 -1.53 5.71
CA THR A 141 -8.51 -1.67 4.25
C THR A 141 -9.91 -1.74 3.60
N ALA A 142 -10.84 -2.51 4.16
CA ALA A 142 -12.23 -2.55 3.71
C ALA A 142 -12.89 -1.17 3.76
N GLY A 143 -12.64 -0.39 4.84
CA GLY A 143 -13.12 0.99 4.96
C GLY A 143 -12.52 1.91 3.90
N ARG A 144 -11.24 1.74 3.54
CA ARG A 144 -10.54 2.59 2.55
C ARG A 144 -10.90 2.26 1.11
N LEU A 145 -10.90 0.98 0.75
CA LEU A 145 -11.22 0.52 -0.61
C LEU A 145 -12.72 0.59 -0.91
N GLY A 146 -13.55 0.45 0.13
CA GLY A 146 -15.00 0.28 0.00
C GLY A 146 -15.37 -1.17 -0.31
N PRO A 147 -16.11 -1.82 0.60
CA PRO A 147 -16.43 -3.25 0.48
C PRO A 147 -17.30 -3.58 -0.74
N VAL A 148 -18.12 -2.62 -1.19
CA VAL A 148 -18.90 -2.75 -2.43
C VAL A 148 -18.54 -1.58 -3.34
N GLY A 149 -18.06 -1.88 -4.54
CA GLY A 149 -17.69 -0.88 -5.55
C GLY A 149 -18.14 -1.31 -6.94
N ALA A 150 -18.31 -0.34 -7.84
CA ALA A 150 -18.49 -0.55 -9.27
C ALA A 150 -17.24 -0.05 -10.00
N GLU A 151 -16.63 -0.91 -10.79
CA GLU A 151 -15.46 -0.57 -11.61
C GLU A 151 -15.83 0.47 -12.68
N GLY A 152 -14.83 1.15 -13.28
CA GLY A 152 -15.04 2.25 -14.21
C GLY A 152 -16.12 1.99 -15.28
N PRO A 153 -16.02 0.91 -16.10
CA PRO A 153 -17.03 0.60 -17.11
C PRO A 153 -18.40 0.28 -16.50
N GLN A 154 -18.43 -0.46 -15.39
CA GLN A 154 -19.67 -0.78 -14.68
C GLN A 154 -20.32 0.46 -14.07
N ALA A 155 -19.51 1.37 -13.52
CA ALA A 155 -19.98 2.62 -12.95
C ALA A 155 -20.56 3.57 -14.02
N ALA A 156 -19.94 3.61 -15.19
CA ALA A 156 -20.39 4.45 -16.30
C ALA A 156 -21.71 3.94 -16.91
N TRP A 157 -21.79 2.64 -17.18
CA TRP A 157 -22.92 2.06 -17.92
C TRP A 157 -24.04 1.55 -17.03
N TRP A 158 -23.73 0.76 -15.98
CA TRP A 158 -24.79 0.10 -15.20
C TRP A 158 -25.53 1.05 -14.26
N LEU A 159 -24.81 2.05 -13.69
CA LEU A 159 -25.42 2.96 -12.73
C LEU A 159 -26.37 4.00 -13.38
N ALA A 160 -26.26 4.18 -14.69
CA ALA A 160 -27.14 5.05 -15.47
C ALA A 160 -28.42 4.36 -15.93
N LEU A 161 -28.46 3.01 -15.92
CA LEU A 161 -29.63 2.26 -16.41
C LEU A 161 -30.77 2.32 -15.39
N PRO A 162 -32.03 2.44 -15.86
CA PRO A 162 -33.24 2.37 -15.02
C PRO A 162 -33.59 0.93 -14.63
N VAL A 163 -32.62 0.19 -14.07
CA VAL A 163 -32.72 -1.23 -13.71
C VAL A 163 -32.48 -1.43 -12.22
N ASP A 164 -33.07 -2.47 -11.65
CA ASP A 164 -32.75 -2.86 -10.28
C ASP A 164 -31.24 -3.15 -10.12
N ARG A 165 -30.58 -2.26 -9.39
CA ARG A 165 -29.14 -2.31 -9.12
C ARG A 165 -28.73 -3.53 -8.30
N ARG A 166 -29.66 -4.09 -7.51
CA ARG A 166 -29.39 -5.24 -6.64
C ARG A 166 -28.83 -6.42 -7.45
N GLY A 167 -29.51 -6.77 -8.54
CA GLY A 167 -29.07 -7.87 -9.42
C GLY A 167 -27.73 -7.61 -10.11
N LEU A 168 -27.42 -6.35 -10.44
CA LEU A 168 -26.16 -5.96 -11.07
C LEU A 168 -24.98 -6.02 -10.09
N LEU A 169 -25.18 -5.59 -8.84
CA LEU A 169 -24.13 -5.43 -7.83
C LEU A 169 -23.79 -6.69 -7.04
N ARG A 170 -24.66 -7.74 -7.06
CA ARG A 170 -24.42 -9.00 -6.33
C ARG A 170 -23.02 -9.59 -6.51
N PRO A 171 -22.47 -9.73 -7.74
CA PRO A 171 -21.12 -10.29 -7.90
C PRO A 171 -20.03 -9.39 -7.31
N ALA A 172 -20.18 -8.07 -7.44
CA ALA A 172 -19.24 -7.11 -6.86
C ALA A 172 -19.27 -7.15 -5.32
N ALA A 173 -20.45 -7.29 -4.73
CA ALA A 173 -20.64 -7.41 -3.29
C ALA A 173 -20.09 -8.72 -2.71
N ALA A 174 -20.11 -9.82 -3.49
CA ALA A 174 -19.59 -11.12 -3.06
C ALA A 174 -18.06 -11.21 -3.12
N ARG A 175 -17.39 -10.50 -4.05
CA ARG A 175 -15.93 -10.59 -4.26
C ARG A 175 -15.14 -10.23 -2.99
N GLY A 176 -15.47 -9.11 -2.36
CA GLY A 176 -14.75 -8.64 -1.17
C GLY A 176 -14.76 -9.66 -0.01
N PRO A 177 -15.94 -10.12 0.45
CA PRO A 177 -16.03 -11.13 1.51
C PRO A 177 -15.35 -12.46 1.16
N VAL A 178 -15.45 -12.93 -0.11
CA VAL A 178 -14.79 -14.18 -0.55
C VAL A 178 -13.27 -14.05 -0.51
N VAL A 179 -12.70 -12.97 -1.06
CA VAL A 179 -11.25 -12.73 -1.01
C VAL A 179 -10.76 -12.60 0.43
N ALA A 180 -11.52 -11.89 1.28
CA ALA A 180 -11.20 -11.76 2.69
C ALA A 180 -11.27 -13.12 3.41
N ALA A 181 -12.23 -13.97 3.10
CA ALA A 181 -12.34 -15.31 3.66
C ALA A 181 -11.12 -16.18 3.32
N LEU A 182 -10.69 -16.18 2.05
CA LEU A 182 -9.48 -16.90 1.63
C LEU A 182 -8.23 -16.38 2.32
N ALA A 183 -8.07 -15.05 2.38
CA ALA A 183 -6.94 -14.43 3.07
C ALA A 183 -6.97 -14.72 4.59
N GLY A 184 -8.15 -14.64 5.22
CA GLY A 184 -8.32 -14.93 6.65
C GLY A 184 -8.01 -16.40 6.98
N ALA A 185 -8.47 -17.34 6.14
CA ALA A 185 -8.10 -18.74 6.28
C ALA A 185 -6.59 -18.95 6.19
N ALA A 186 -5.95 -18.37 5.17
CA ALA A 186 -4.51 -18.50 4.97
C ALA A 186 -3.70 -17.93 6.16
N VAL A 187 -4.07 -16.73 6.64
CA VAL A 187 -3.41 -16.11 7.82
C VAL A 187 -3.55 -16.99 9.05
N VAL A 188 -4.76 -17.50 9.35
CA VAL A 188 -4.97 -18.34 10.53
C VAL A 188 -4.23 -19.67 10.39
N VAL A 189 -4.26 -20.31 9.22
CA VAL A 189 -3.52 -21.56 8.97
C VAL A 189 -2.02 -21.36 9.16
N VAL A 190 -1.44 -20.26 8.64
CA VAL A 190 0.00 -19.97 8.83
C VAL A 190 0.34 -19.76 10.32
N LEU A 191 -0.48 -19.02 11.04
CA LEU A 191 -0.23 -18.75 12.46
C LEU A 191 -0.41 -19.99 13.33
N GLU A 192 -1.49 -20.75 13.13
CA GLU A 192 -1.81 -21.94 13.90
C GLU A 192 -0.82 -23.09 13.61
N ALA A 193 -0.55 -23.37 12.33
CA ALA A 193 0.36 -24.45 11.96
C ALA A 193 1.83 -24.06 12.16
N GLY A 194 2.22 -22.81 11.83
CA GLY A 194 3.61 -22.38 11.91
C GLY A 194 4.07 -22.00 13.30
N LEU A 195 3.22 -21.37 14.12
CA LEU A 195 3.62 -20.90 15.47
C LEU A 195 3.13 -21.81 16.59
N LEU A 196 1.96 -22.44 16.45
CA LEU A 196 1.37 -23.26 17.51
C LEU A 196 1.45 -24.76 17.20
N ALA A 197 2.01 -25.16 16.06
CA ALA A 197 2.09 -26.55 15.59
C ALA A 197 0.73 -27.28 15.60
N SER A 198 -0.37 -26.52 15.42
CA SER A 198 -1.71 -27.07 15.37
C SER A 198 -1.89 -27.94 14.13
N SER A 199 -2.60 -29.06 14.26
CA SER A 199 -2.80 -30.02 13.17
C SER A 199 -4.22 -30.60 13.13
N GLY A 200 -4.51 -31.34 12.10
CA GLY A 200 -5.76 -32.10 11.97
C GLY A 200 -7.01 -31.23 12.04
N ALA A 201 -8.03 -31.75 12.75
CA ALA A 201 -9.34 -31.10 12.85
C ALA A 201 -9.31 -29.71 13.52
N THR A 202 -8.34 -29.46 14.39
CA THR A 202 -8.18 -28.14 15.04
C THR A 202 -7.78 -27.09 14.03
N LEU A 203 -6.79 -27.38 13.18
CA LEU A 203 -6.32 -26.49 12.12
C LEU A 203 -7.45 -26.18 11.11
N VAL A 204 -8.22 -27.20 10.72
CA VAL A 204 -9.37 -27.01 9.80
C VAL A 204 -10.42 -26.09 10.43
N ARG A 205 -10.79 -26.31 11.69
CA ARG A 205 -11.77 -25.46 12.40
C ARG A 205 -11.27 -24.04 12.56
N ALA A 206 -10.00 -23.86 12.93
CA ALA A 206 -9.39 -22.55 13.06
C ALA A 206 -9.35 -21.82 11.72
N GLY A 207 -8.92 -22.47 10.63
CA GLY A 207 -8.92 -21.91 9.29
C GLY A 207 -10.30 -21.50 8.80
N LEU A 208 -11.32 -22.36 9.01
CA LEU A 208 -12.72 -22.03 8.69
C LEU A 208 -13.23 -20.85 9.51
N LEU A 209 -12.92 -20.81 10.80
CA LEU A 209 -13.29 -19.68 11.66
C LEU A 209 -12.63 -18.40 11.19
N GLY A 210 -11.33 -18.45 10.86
CA GLY A 210 -10.59 -17.32 10.30
C GLY A 210 -11.20 -16.77 9.00
N ALA A 211 -11.60 -17.70 8.10
CA ALA A 211 -12.32 -17.34 6.87
C ALA A 211 -13.64 -16.62 7.17
N LEU A 212 -14.45 -17.17 8.06
CA LEU A 212 -15.75 -16.61 8.42
C LEU A 212 -15.63 -15.27 9.14
N VAL A 213 -14.71 -15.14 10.08
CA VAL A 213 -14.44 -13.86 10.77
C VAL A 213 -14.01 -12.79 9.79
N ALA A 214 -13.11 -13.11 8.86
CA ALA A 214 -12.67 -12.16 7.83
C ALA A 214 -13.85 -11.75 6.91
N ALA A 215 -14.68 -12.69 6.49
CA ALA A 215 -15.88 -12.39 5.72
C ALA A 215 -16.86 -11.50 6.50
N VAL A 216 -17.11 -11.81 7.78
CA VAL A 216 -17.96 -11.01 8.68
C VAL A 216 -17.45 -9.57 8.80
N VAL A 217 -16.15 -9.36 8.96
CA VAL A 217 -15.54 -8.01 9.05
C VAL A 217 -15.84 -7.19 7.79
N VAL A 218 -15.67 -7.78 6.60
CA VAL A 218 -15.95 -7.09 5.33
C VAL A 218 -17.45 -6.87 5.13
N LEU A 219 -18.29 -7.83 5.52
CA LEU A 219 -19.76 -7.70 5.46
C LEU A 219 -20.26 -6.62 6.43
N LEU A 220 -19.70 -6.50 7.63
CA LEU A 220 -20.02 -5.40 8.56
C LEU A 220 -19.64 -4.04 7.96
N ALA A 221 -18.48 -3.94 7.30
CA ALA A 221 -18.11 -2.73 6.58
C ALA A 221 -19.09 -2.43 5.42
N ALA A 222 -19.60 -3.46 4.72
CA ALA A 222 -20.61 -3.30 3.66
C ALA A 222 -21.98 -2.88 4.23
N VAL A 223 -22.38 -3.40 5.37
CA VAL A 223 -23.59 -2.94 6.09
C VAL A 223 -23.43 -1.48 6.53
N ALA A 224 -22.26 -1.09 7.06
CA ALA A 224 -21.98 0.28 7.41
C ALA A 224 -22.06 1.22 6.19
N GLN A 225 -21.50 0.79 5.06
CA GLN A 225 -21.59 1.52 3.78
C GLN A 225 -23.05 1.67 3.33
N SER A 226 -23.88 0.60 3.41
CA SER A 226 -25.30 0.64 3.03
C SER A 226 -26.15 1.53 3.93
N ARG A 227 -25.70 1.79 5.16
CA ARG A 227 -26.31 2.72 6.11
C ARG A 227 -25.80 4.16 5.97
N GLY A 228 -24.99 4.44 4.96
CA GLY A 228 -24.42 5.78 4.72
C GLY A 228 -23.30 6.17 5.70
N VAL A 229 -22.73 5.23 6.45
CA VAL A 229 -21.58 5.51 7.31
C VAL A 229 -20.39 5.94 6.44
N PRO A 230 -19.77 7.09 6.71
CA PRO A 230 -18.62 7.54 5.95
C PRO A 230 -17.47 6.52 5.98
N ARG A 231 -16.91 6.17 4.84
CA ARG A 231 -15.79 5.21 4.68
C ARG A 231 -14.64 5.51 5.65
N ARG A 232 -14.37 6.79 5.89
CA ARG A 232 -13.36 7.22 6.85
C ARG A 232 -13.62 6.72 8.28
N ARG A 233 -14.88 6.68 8.74
CA ARG A 233 -15.19 6.18 10.10
C ARG A 233 -14.90 4.69 10.22
N THR A 234 -15.25 3.89 9.22
CA THR A 234 -14.93 2.46 9.16
C THR A 234 -13.42 2.23 9.13
N ALA A 235 -12.68 3.01 8.32
CA ALA A 235 -11.23 2.94 8.26
C ALA A 235 -10.58 3.31 9.61
N VAL A 236 -11.06 4.38 10.26
CA VAL A 236 -10.57 4.81 11.60
C VAL A 236 -10.86 3.76 12.66
N ALA A 237 -12.03 3.12 12.63
CA ALA A 237 -12.33 2.02 13.55
C ALA A 237 -11.35 0.86 13.39
N GLY A 238 -11.04 0.46 12.14
CA GLY A 238 -10.01 -0.53 11.87
C GLY A 238 -8.61 -0.10 12.32
N ASP A 239 -8.24 1.17 12.09
CA ASP A 239 -6.98 1.74 12.53
C ASP A 239 -6.85 1.71 14.08
N LEU A 240 -7.93 1.98 14.81
CA LEU A 240 -7.93 1.90 16.28
C LEU A 240 -7.76 0.46 16.79
N VAL A 241 -8.41 -0.51 16.15
CA VAL A 241 -8.23 -1.94 16.45
C VAL A 241 -6.78 -2.36 16.16
N LEU A 242 -6.20 -1.89 15.06
CA LEU A 242 -4.81 -2.18 14.70
C LEU A 242 -3.81 -1.61 15.73
N VAL A 243 -4.03 -0.39 16.23
CA VAL A 243 -3.21 0.21 17.30
C VAL A 243 -3.42 -0.50 18.64
N ALA A 244 -4.62 -1.01 18.90
CA ALA A 244 -4.89 -1.75 20.12
C ALA A 244 -4.03 -3.03 20.23
N ALA A 245 -3.65 -3.66 19.12
CA ALA A 245 -2.87 -4.88 19.14
C ALA A 245 -1.52 -4.75 19.89
N PRO A 246 -0.60 -3.83 19.55
CA PRO A 246 0.64 -3.66 20.31
C PRO A 246 0.38 -3.17 21.74
N VAL A 247 -0.66 -2.38 21.98
CA VAL A 247 -1.03 -1.94 23.35
C VAL A 247 -1.45 -3.13 24.20
N VAL A 248 -2.28 -4.03 23.66
CA VAL A 248 -2.69 -5.27 24.32
C VAL A 248 -1.49 -6.15 24.60
N ALA A 249 -0.57 -6.29 23.64
CA ALA A 249 0.66 -7.07 23.84
C ALA A 249 1.47 -6.55 25.03
N VAL A 250 1.71 -5.23 25.10
CA VAL A 250 2.41 -4.59 26.21
C VAL A 250 1.65 -4.79 27.53
N ALA A 251 0.33 -4.62 27.53
CA ALA A 251 -0.49 -4.82 28.72
C ALA A 251 -0.43 -6.27 29.24
N LEU A 252 -0.46 -7.26 28.35
CA LEU A 252 -0.31 -8.68 28.71
C LEU A 252 1.04 -8.96 29.37
N VAL A 253 2.11 -8.37 28.84
CA VAL A 253 3.46 -8.51 29.39
C VAL A 253 3.55 -7.85 30.77
N LEU A 254 3.10 -6.60 30.91
CA LEU A 254 3.17 -5.85 32.16
C LEU A 254 2.31 -6.47 33.28
N THR A 255 1.19 -7.09 32.94
CA THR A 255 0.30 -7.75 33.90
C THR A 255 0.69 -9.19 34.20
N GLY A 256 1.62 -9.79 33.44
CA GLY A 256 1.98 -11.20 33.55
C GLY A 256 0.84 -12.17 33.18
N ARG A 257 -0.26 -11.67 32.60
CA ARG A 257 -1.45 -12.46 32.24
C ARG A 257 -1.40 -12.96 30.81
N THR A 258 -0.34 -13.66 30.43
CA THR A 258 -0.22 -14.21 29.07
C THR A 258 -0.93 -15.56 28.96
N PRO A 259 -1.91 -15.75 28.06
CA PRO A 259 -2.55 -17.04 27.87
C PRO A 259 -1.54 -18.09 27.41
N THR A 260 -1.59 -19.25 28.02
CA THR A 260 -0.68 -20.37 27.71
C THR A 260 -1.18 -21.23 26.54
N ALA A 261 -2.47 -21.16 26.25
CA ALA A 261 -3.09 -21.85 25.11
C ALA A 261 -4.24 -20.99 24.55
N LEU A 262 -4.46 -21.10 23.26
CA LEU A 262 -5.69 -20.58 22.66
C LEU A 262 -6.77 -21.67 22.72
N PRO A 263 -8.03 -21.32 23.04
CA PRO A 263 -9.10 -22.31 23.04
C PRO A 263 -9.33 -22.83 21.61
N ALA A 264 -9.28 -24.15 21.46
CA ALA A 264 -9.57 -24.78 20.17
C ALA A 264 -11.02 -24.48 19.76
N PRO A 265 -11.27 -23.92 18.57
CA PRO A 265 -12.63 -23.58 18.16
C PRO A 265 -13.49 -24.85 18.06
N SER A 266 -14.67 -24.81 18.69
CA SER A 266 -15.66 -25.87 18.55
C SER A 266 -16.42 -25.72 17.22
N TRP A 267 -16.99 -26.82 16.71
CA TRP A 267 -17.88 -26.76 15.54
C TRP A 267 -19.08 -25.85 15.77
N GLY A 268 -19.58 -25.74 17.00
CA GLY A 268 -20.67 -24.81 17.34
C GLY A 268 -20.30 -23.35 17.08
N VAL A 269 -19.06 -22.94 17.40
CA VAL A 269 -18.56 -21.59 17.12
C VAL A 269 -18.43 -21.35 15.61
N VAL A 270 -17.93 -22.34 14.86
CA VAL A 270 -17.82 -22.25 13.40
C VAL A 270 -19.20 -22.11 12.76
N VAL A 271 -20.18 -22.92 13.18
CA VAL A 271 -21.57 -22.84 12.68
C VAL A 271 -22.20 -21.49 13.05
N ALA A 272 -22.03 -21.02 14.28
CA ALA A 272 -22.54 -19.71 14.69
C ALA A 272 -21.94 -18.57 13.84
N ALA A 273 -20.63 -18.60 13.59
CA ALA A 273 -19.97 -17.63 12.69
C ALA A 273 -20.49 -17.72 11.25
N ALA A 274 -20.77 -18.94 10.74
CA ALA A 274 -21.35 -19.12 9.41
C ALA A 274 -22.78 -18.56 9.32
N VAL A 275 -23.60 -18.78 10.34
CA VAL A 275 -24.94 -18.18 10.44
C VAL A 275 -24.86 -16.65 10.44
N VAL A 276 -23.98 -16.07 11.24
CA VAL A 276 -23.78 -14.62 11.29
C VAL A 276 -23.33 -14.08 9.92
N ALA A 277 -22.37 -14.74 9.28
CA ALA A 277 -21.92 -14.37 7.93
C ALA A 277 -23.07 -14.43 6.91
N GLY A 278 -23.88 -15.50 6.94
CA GLY A 278 -25.06 -15.66 6.08
C GLY A 278 -26.12 -14.58 6.29
N LEU A 279 -26.44 -14.26 7.54
CA LEU A 279 -27.38 -13.18 7.88
C LEU A 279 -26.89 -11.81 7.42
N LEU A 280 -25.60 -11.52 7.63
CA LEU A 280 -25.00 -10.26 7.15
C LEU A 280 -24.96 -10.20 5.62
N ALA A 281 -24.65 -11.30 4.94
CA ALA A 281 -24.68 -11.38 3.48
C ALA A 281 -26.10 -11.14 2.94
N ALA A 282 -27.12 -11.75 3.54
CA ALA A 282 -28.53 -11.51 3.19
C ALA A 282 -28.94 -10.05 3.44
N LEU A 283 -28.50 -9.45 4.54
CA LEU A 283 -28.76 -8.05 4.86
C LEU A 283 -28.08 -7.10 3.86
N VAL A 284 -26.83 -7.37 3.48
CA VAL A 284 -26.11 -6.61 2.43
C VAL A 284 -26.85 -6.75 1.10
N ASP A 285 -27.21 -7.97 0.70
CA ASP A 285 -27.94 -8.23 -0.55
C ASP A 285 -29.27 -7.46 -0.62
N ALA A 286 -30.03 -7.46 0.47
CA ALA A 286 -31.31 -6.74 0.55
C ALA A 286 -31.12 -5.20 0.41
N ARG A 287 -29.95 -4.67 0.75
CA ARG A 287 -29.65 -3.23 0.74
C ARG A 287 -28.82 -2.75 -0.45
N LEU A 288 -28.43 -3.64 -1.37
CA LEU A 288 -27.58 -3.28 -2.52
C LEU A 288 -28.21 -2.19 -3.41
N GLY A 289 -29.55 -2.22 -3.58
CA GLY A 289 -30.27 -1.21 -4.35
C GLY A 289 -30.21 0.20 -3.75
N ALA A 290 -30.05 0.31 -2.43
CA ALA A 290 -30.02 1.58 -1.70
C ALA A 290 -28.63 2.25 -1.66
N LEU A 291 -27.58 1.59 -2.21
CA LEU A 291 -26.23 2.16 -2.21
C LEU A 291 -26.13 3.37 -3.13
N PRO A 292 -25.64 4.53 -2.63
CA PRO A 292 -25.45 5.73 -3.47
C PRO A 292 -24.44 5.47 -4.59
N GLY A 293 -24.76 5.88 -5.82
CA GLY A 293 -23.88 5.70 -6.98
C GLY A 293 -22.51 6.34 -6.81
N ARG A 294 -22.41 7.45 -6.08
CA ARG A 294 -21.13 8.10 -5.75
C ARG A 294 -20.21 7.16 -4.94
N THR A 295 -20.71 6.55 -3.88
CA THR A 295 -19.92 5.64 -3.03
C THR A 295 -19.47 4.39 -3.77
N LEU A 296 -20.29 3.90 -4.71
CA LEU A 296 -19.94 2.77 -5.58
C LEU A 296 -18.80 3.13 -6.55
N ARG A 297 -18.85 4.31 -7.17
CA ARG A 297 -17.77 4.80 -8.06
C ARG A 297 -16.46 5.00 -7.30
N GLU A 298 -16.51 5.68 -6.17
CA GLU A 298 -15.34 5.90 -5.31
C GLU A 298 -14.73 4.58 -4.83
N GLY A 299 -15.56 3.59 -4.46
CA GLY A 299 -15.11 2.27 -4.05
C GLY A 299 -14.48 1.49 -5.19
N GLY A 300 -15.13 1.49 -6.36
CA GLY A 300 -14.61 0.79 -7.54
C GLY A 300 -13.28 1.36 -8.02
N SER A 301 -13.15 2.69 -8.11
CA SER A 301 -11.89 3.32 -8.54
C SER A 301 -10.73 3.03 -7.57
N ALA A 302 -10.97 3.11 -6.26
CA ALA A 302 -9.95 2.80 -5.26
C ALA A 302 -9.52 1.32 -5.31
N ALA A 303 -10.48 0.40 -5.49
CA ALA A 303 -10.19 -1.03 -5.60
C ALA A 303 -9.40 -1.34 -6.88
N THR A 304 -9.79 -0.79 -8.03
CA THR A 304 -9.07 -0.97 -9.31
C THR A 304 -7.64 -0.43 -9.22
N GLN A 305 -7.45 0.76 -8.64
CA GLN A 305 -6.11 1.32 -8.39
C GLN A 305 -5.28 0.41 -7.48
N ALA A 306 -5.86 -0.11 -6.39
CA ALA A 306 -5.16 -1.00 -5.48
C ALA A 306 -4.75 -2.31 -6.16
N VAL A 307 -5.63 -2.92 -6.96
CA VAL A 307 -5.32 -4.14 -7.73
C VAL A 307 -4.22 -3.85 -8.75
N GLY A 308 -4.33 -2.75 -9.51
CA GLY A 308 -3.30 -2.33 -10.47
C GLY A 308 -1.94 -2.13 -9.79
N ALA A 309 -1.92 -1.50 -8.62
CA ALA A 309 -0.72 -1.27 -7.83
C ALA A 309 -0.08 -2.58 -7.33
N VAL A 310 -0.88 -3.56 -6.92
CA VAL A 310 -0.39 -4.88 -6.51
C VAL A 310 0.19 -5.64 -7.70
N VAL A 311 -0.50 -5.63 -8.84
CA VAL A 311 -0.03 -6.31 -10.07
C VAL A 311 1.27 -5.69 -10.60
N SER A 312 1.38 -4.34 -10.56
CA SER A 312 2.60 -3.63 -10.97
C SER A 312 3.69 -3.59 -9.89
N LEU A 313 3.44 -4.16 -8.69
CA LEU A 313 4.32 -4.08 -7.53
C LEU A 313 4.66 -2.62 -7.14
N ASP A 314 3.78 -1.68 -7.49
CA ASP A 314 3.96 -0.26 -7.17
C ASP A 314 3.37 0.10 -5.80
N SER A 315 4.25 0.08 -4.79
CA SER A 315 3.89 0.45 -3.42
C SER A 315 3.42 1.90 -3.26
N ARG A 316 3.77 2.80 -4.20
CA ARG A 316 3.33 4.20 -4.19
C ARG A 316 1.87 4.30 -4.61
N GLU A 317 1.52 3.61 -5.71
CA GLU A 317 0.14 3.56 -6.21
C GLU A 317 -0.78 2.90 -5.19
N LEU A 318 -0.32 1.82 -4.57
CA LEU A 318 -1.04 1.17 -3.46
C LEU A 318 -1.25 2.15 -2.29
N GLY A 319 -0.21 2.91 -1.93
CA GLY A 319 -0.30 3.96 -0.91
C GLY A 319 -1.35 5.01 -1.26
N ARG A 320 -1.41 5.45 -2.51
CA ARG A 320 -2.42 6.42 -3.02
C ARG A 320 -3.83 5.84 -2.99
N ALA A 321 -4.03 4.63 -3.50
CA ALA A 321 -5.33 3.95 -3.47
C ALA A 321 -5.89 3.85 -2.05
N LEU A 322 -5.02 3.55 -1.08
CA LEU A 322 -5.39 3.45 0.33
C LEU A 322 -5.58 4.80 1.04
N THR A 323 -5.04 5.90 0.52
CA THR A 323 -5.19 7.25 1.10
C THR A 323 -6.26 8.09 0.41
N GLY A 324 -6.45 7.94 -0.90
CA GLY A 324 -7.33 8.77 -1.73
C GLY A 324 -8.81 8.75 -1.31
N GLY A 325 -9.33 7.61 -0.90
CA GLY A 325 -10.73 7.48 -0.46
C GLY A 325 -11.07 8.20 0.86
N ALA A 326 -10.05 8.60 1.63
CA ALA A 326 -10.23 9.33 2.89
C ALA A 326 -10.11 10.86 2.72
N ALA A 327 -9.71 11.32 1.55
CA ALA A 327 -9.42 12.72 1.25
C ALA A 327 -10.65 13.54 0.84
N ALA A 328 -11.88 13.06 1.08
CA ALA A 328 -13.07 13.91 0.94
C ALA A 328 -12.85 15.19 1.75
N SER A 329 -12.86 16.31 1.02
CA SER A 329 -12.68 17.67 1.50
C SER A 329 -13.43 17.93 2.81
N SER A 330 -12.78 17.65 3.92
CA SER A 330 -13.22 18.19 5.18
C SER A 330 -12.93 19.68 5.11
N HIS A 331 -13.94 20.53 5.30
CA HIS A 331 -13.79 21.95 5.62
C HIS A 331 -13.10 22.07 7.00
N ARG A 332 -11.92 21.47 7.12
CA ARG A 332 -11.11 21.60 8.33
C ARG A 332 -10.60 23.02 8.38
N ARG A 333 -10.75 23.63 9.54
CA ARG A 333 -10.19 24.94 9.83
C ARG A 333 -8.78 25.03 9.29
N VAL A 334 -8.51 26.02 8.46
CA VAL A 334 -7.17 26.32 7.96
C VAL A 334 -6.29 26.50 9.18
N SER A 335 -5.31 25.62 9.36
CA SER A 335 -4.36 25.74 10.46
C SER A 335 -3.59 27.03 10.26
N ARG A 336 -3.65 27.94 11.21
CA ARG A 336 -2.78 29.12 11.20
C ARG A 336 -1.34 28.62 11.32
N LEU A 337 -0.58 28.69 10.22
CA LEU A 337 0.78 28.20 10.15
C LEU A 337 1.75 29.22 10.79
N ARG A 338 1.63 29.41 12.11
CA ARG A 338 2.47 30.34 12.88
C ARG A 338 3.97 30.02 12.79
N THR A 339 4.31 28.79 12.43
CA THR A 339 5.68 28.29 12.32
C THR A 339 6.32 28.56 10.95
N ALA A 340 5.54 28.89 9.94
CA ALA A 340 6.04 29.19 8.60
C ALA A 340 6.53 30.66 8.53
N ARG A 341 7.84 30.87 8.77
CA ARG A 341 8.50 32.17 8.73
C ARG A 341 9.37 32.38 7.47
N GLY A 342 9.47 31.37 6.62
CA GLY A 342 10.27 31.40 5.39
C GLY A 342 10.08 30.11 4.59
N PRO A 343 10.65 29.99 3.38
CA PRO A 343 10.42 28.85 2.49
C PRO A 343 10.83 27.50 3.12
N ALA A 344 11.94 27.45 3.84
CA ALA A 344 12.42 26.23 4.51
C ALA A 344 11.45 25.76 5.62
N THR A 345 11.04 26.68 6.51
CA THR A 345 10.10 26.35 7.59
C THR A 345 8.69 26.07 7.08
N ALA A 346 8.28 26.71 5.98
CA ALA A 346 7.01 26.43 5.31
C ALA A 346 6.98 25.00 4.79
N LEU A 347 8.04 24.54 4.13
CA LEU A 347 8.18 23.19 3.59
C LEU A 347 8.08 22.12 4.70
N VAL A 348 8.89 22.24 5.74
CA VAL A 348 8.88 21.31 6.88
C VAL A 348 7.52 21.32 7.59
N THR A 349 6.92 22.50 7.77
CA THR A 349 5.58 22.61 8.39
C THR A 349 4.51 21.94 7.54
N ALA A 350 4.57 22.08 6.20
CA ALA A 350 3.64 21.42 5.29
C ALA A 350 3.73 19.89 5.42
N ASP A 351 4.93 19.33 5.39
CA ASP A 351 5.17 17.89 5.55
C ASP A 351 4.70 17.38 6.91
N LEU A 352 4.93 18.12 7.99
CA LEU A 352 4.46 17.79 9.34
C LEU A 352 2.92 17.80 9.41
N VAL A 353 2.26 18.78 8.77
CA VAL A 353 0.80 18.84 8.71
C VAL A 353 0.23 17.65 7.94
N VAL A 354 0.86 17.24 6.83
CA VAL A 354 0.47 16.05 6.07
C VAL A 354 0.56 14.81 6.95
N LEU A 355 1.67 14.61 7.65
CA LEU A 355 1.85 13.47 8.56
C LEU A 355 0.80 13.45 9.68
N ARG A 356 0.60 14.57 10.39
CA ARG A 356 -0.37 14.67 11.50
C ARG A 356 -1.82 14.52 11.09
N ARG A 357 -2.17 14.92 9.85
CA ARG A 357 -3.54 14.78 9.34
C ARG A 357 -3.88 13.38 8.87
N SER A 358 -2.89 12.55 8.63
CA SER A 358 -3.05 11.17 8.19
C SER A 358 -2.94 10.21 9.38
N LEU A 359 -4.09 9.83 9.96
CA LEU A 359 -4.13 8.84 11.06
C LEU A 359 -3.43 7.53 10.67
N ARG A 360 -3.55 7.12 9.40
CA ARG A 360 -2.89 5.92 8.89
C ARG A 360 -1.38 5.91 9.16
N HIS A 361 -0.69 7.02 8.89
CA HIS A 361 0.76 7.10 9.08
C HIS A 361 1.14 7.06 10.56
N VAL A 362 0.33 7.69 11.42
CA VAL A 362 0.51 7.59 12.88
C VAL A 362 0.34 6.15 13.34
N VAL A 363 -0.70 5.46 12.87
CA VAL A 363 -0.93 4.03 13.15
C VAL A 363 0.24 3.18 12.67
N GLN A 364 0.75 3.42 11.46
CA GLN A 364 1.92 2.73 10.93
C GLN A 364 3.16 2.92 11.82
N LEU A 365 3.38 4.12 12.34
CA LEU A 365 4.50 4.40 13.27
C LEU A 365 4.36 3.61 14.57
N VAL A 366 3.15 3.54 15.13
CA VAL A 366 2.90 2.77 16.36
C VAL A 366 3.10 1.28 16.12
N VAL A 367 2.56 0.74 15.04
CA VAL A 367 2.75 -0.68 14.67
C VAL A 367 4.22 -0.98 14.40
N ALA A 368 4.91 -0.08 13.68
CA ALA A 368 6.34 -0.21 13.38
C ALA A 368 7.19 -0.25 14.67
N ALA A 369 6.84 0.54 15.68
CA ALA A 369 7.52 0.52 16.98
C ALA A 369 7.22 -0.77 17.77
N GLY A 370 6.02 -1.31 17.60
CA GLY A 370 5.63 -2.58 18.23
C GLY A 370 6.41 -3.80 17.75
N LEU A 371 6.91 -3.80 16.50
CA LEU A 371 7.61 -4.97 15.94
C LEU A 371 8.90 -5.32 16.70
N PRO A 372 9.88 -4.41 16.92
CA PRO A 372 11.07 -4.71 17.70
C PRO A 372 10.74 -5.04 19.17
N VAL A 373 9.76 -4.36 19.76
CA VAL A 373 9.30 -4.66 21.13
C VAL A 373 8.78 -6.10 21.21
N LEU A 374 7.92 -6.52 20.28
CA LEU A 374 7.41 -7.89 20.23
C LEU A 374 8.53 -8.93 20.01
N ALA A 375 9.49 -8.62 19.13
CA ALA A 375 10.61 -9.51 18.86
C ALA A 375 11.51 -9.72 20.10
N THR A 376 11.65 -8.72 20.96
CA THR A 376 12.47 -8.84 22.18
C THR A 376 11.72 -9.47 23.36
N VAL A 377 10.39 -9.37 23.39
CA VAL A 377 9.55 -9.84 24.50
C VAL A 377 9.06 -11.28 24.28
N VAL A 378 8.94 -11.74 23.03
CA VAL A 378 8.56 -13.12 22.70
C VAL A 378 9.81 -13.99 22.71
N PRO A 379 9.97 -14.96 23.64
CA PRO A 379 11.22 -15.71 23.79
C PRO A 379 11.68 -16.43 22.53
N GLN A 380 10.74 -16.91 21.70
CA GLN A 380 11.04 -17.61 20.44
C GLN A 380 11.51 -16.66 19.33
N LEU A 381 11.12 -15.38 19.38
CA LEU A 381 11.55 -14.35 18.44
C LEU A 381 12.76 -13.55 18.94
N ALA A 382 13.09 -13.66 20.23
CA ALA A 382 14.21 -12.99 20.89
C ALA A 382 15.56 -13.62 20.47
N SER A 383 15.72 -13.81 19.18
CA SER A 383 16.94 -14.27 18.52
C SER A 383 17.55 -13.13 17.71
N THR A 384 18.84 -13.22 17.42
CA THR A 384 19.54 -12.24 16.57
C THR A 384 18.80 -11.97 15.27
N VAL A 385 18.37 -13.02 14.57
CA VAL A 385 17.65 -12.91 13.29
C VAL A 385 16.27 -12.29 13.49
N GLY A 386 15.53 -12.70 14.51
CA GLY A 386 14.21 -12.16 14.82
C GLY A 386 14.25 -10.65 15.12
N VAL A 387 15.18 -10.24 15.98
CA VAL A 387 15.38 -8.82 16.33
C VAL A 387 15.86 -8.02 15.12
N LEU A 388 16.81 -8.55 14.32
CA LEU A 388 17.30 -7.89 13.10
C LEU A 388 16.17 -7.65 12.10
N LEU A 389 15.37 -8.67 11.80
CA LEU A 389 14.23 -8.54 10.88
C LEU A 389 13.18 -7.57 11.42
N ALA A 390 12.90 -7.61 12.72
CA ALA A 390 11.92 -6.70 13.33
C ALA A 390 12.39 -5.23 13.28
N VAL A 391 13.68 -4.97 13.53
CA VAL A 391 14.28 -3.63 13.40
C VAL A 391 14.29 -3.18 11.95
N LEU A 392 14.66 -4.06 11.01
CA LEU A 392 14.69 -3.77 9.58
C LEU A 392 13.28 -3.41 9.05
N VAL A 393 12.30 -4.28 9.29
CA VAL A 393 10.92 -4.08 8.81
C VAL A 393 10.26 -2.91 9.53
N GLY A 394 10.40 -2.83 10.86
CA GLY A 394 9.84 -1.73 11.66
C GLY A 394 10.44 -0.37 11.28
N GLY A 395 11.77 -0.29 11.15
CA GLY A 395 12.46 0.94 10.76
C GLY A 395 12.09 1.40 9.35
N TRP A 396 12.05 0.46 8.38
CA TRP A 396 11.59 0.78 7.02
C TRP A 396 10.12 1.24 6.98
N MET A 397 9.27 0.60 7.76
CA MET A 397 7.86 0.95 7.88
C MET A 397 7.68 2.35 8.50
N ALA A 398 8.44 2.68 9.55
CA ALA A 398 8.42 3.99 10.19
C ALA A 398 8.94 5.09 9.26
N ALA A 399 10.08 4.85 8.62
CA ALA A 399 10.71 5.78 7.67
C ALA A 399 9.79 6.05 6.47
N SER A 400 9.25 4.98 5.86
CA SER A 400 8.37 5.10 4.70
C SER A 400 7.02 5.76 5.04
N ALA A 401 6.44 5.51 6.22
CA ALA A 401 5.20 6.15 6.66
C ALA A 401 5.35 7.68 6.79
N SER A 402 6.52 8.15 7.19
CA SER A 402 6.77 9.58 7.47
C SER A 402 7.21 10.40 6.25
N ALA A 403 7.59 9.75 5.13
CA ALA A 403 8.06 10.41 3.90
C ALA A 403 6.93 10.80 2.93
N GLU A 404 5.68 10.93 3.38
CA GLU A 404 4.53 11.23 2.52
C GLU A 404 4.67 12.59 1.83
N GLY A 405 5.19 13.62 2.53
CA GLY A 405 5.45 14.93 1.93
C GLY A 405 6.42 14.87 0.75
N ALA A 406 7.49 14.07 0.87
CA ALA A 406 8.44 13.86 -0.22
C ALA A 406 7.80 13.14 -1.42
N ARG A 407 6.89 12.17 -1.17
CA ARG A 407 6.14 11.49 -2.24
C ARG A 407 5.19 12.42 -2.99
N TRP A 408 4.50 13.32 -2.27
CA TRP A 408 3.66 14.34 -2.90
C TRP A 408 4.45 15.31 -3.75
N ALA A 409 5.64 15.70 -3.28
CA ALA A 409 6.52 16.59 -4.02
C ALA A 409 7.02 15.99 -5.33
N GLU A 410 7.35 14.71 -5.33
CA GLU A 410 7.80 14.02 -6.54
C GLU A 410 6.70 13.93 -7.59
N MET A 411 5.42 13.83 -7.17
CA MET A 411 4.29 13.85 -8.10
C MET A 411 4.00 15.25 -8.69
N ALA A 412 4.43 16.32 -8.02
CA ALA A 412 4.24 17.69 -8.46
C ALA A 412 5.55 18.49 -8.37
N PRO A 413 6.60 18.11 -9.14
CA PRO A 413 7.93 18.70 -9.02
C PRO A 413 7.97 20.20 -9.34
N VAL A 414 6.98 20.71 -10.06
CA VAL A 414 6.82 22.14 -10.36
C VAL A 414 6.66 22.95 -9.08
N VAL A 415 5.95 22.43 -8.08
CA VAL A 415 5.73 23.13 -6.81
C VAL A 415 7.03 23.36 -6.06
N ASP A 416 7.91 22.36 -6.04
CA ASP A 416 9.23 22.49 -5.40
C ASP A 416 10.16 23.45 -6.17
N ARG A 417 10.03 23.55 -7.51
CA ARG A 417 10.80 24.49 -8.34
C ARG A 417 10.38 25.95 -8.15
N LEU A 418 9.17 26.20 -7.68
CA LEU A 418 8.69 27.56 -7.36
C LEU A 418 9.27 28.09 -6.03
N LEU A 419 9.87 27.23 -5.22
CA LEU A 419 10.51 27.66 -3.99
C LEU A 419 11.89 28.25 -4.29
N PRO A 420 12.29 29.37 -3.62
CA PRO A 420 13.62 29.97 -3.78
C PRO A 420 14.66 29.15 -3.00
N LEU A 421 14.77 27.85 -3.28
CA LEU A 421 15.65 26.90 -2.61
C LEU A 421 16.29 25.97 -3.64
N GLU A 422 17.55 25.64 -3.42
CA GLU A 422 18.24 24.62 -4.22
C GLU A 422 17.60 23.23 -4.02
N ALA A 423 17.52 22.44 -5.08
CA ALA A 423 16.92 21.11 -5.04
C ALA A 423 17.54 20.16 -4.00
N ARG A 424 18.84 20.26 -3.75
CA ARG A 424 19.53 19.53 -2.66
C ARG A 424 19.04 19.97 -1.28
N THR A 425 18.86 21.26 -1.08
CA THR A 425 18.35 21.84 0.17
C THR A 425 16.91 21.40 0.40
N VAL A 426 16.08 21.41 -0.63
CA VAL A 426 14.69 20.90 -0.56
C VAL A 426 14.69 19.43 -0.10
N ARG A 427 15.49 18.55 -0.72
CA ARG A 427 15.58 17.14 -0.32
C ARG A 427 16.07 16.97 1.13
N ARG A 428 17.03 17.76 1.59
CA ARG A 428 17.49 17.75 3.00
C ARG A 428 16.40 18.19 3.97
N LEU A 429 15.67 19.24 3.64
CA LEU A 429 14.55 19.72 4.46
C LEU A 429 13.42 18.67 4.56
N ARG A 430 13.17 17.94 3.49
CA ARG A 430 12.20 16.85 3.50
C ARG A 430 12.63 15.62 4.32
N MET A 431 13.92 15.51 4.71
CA MET A 431 14.39 14.49 5.66
C MET A 431 14.05 14.84 7.11
N VAL A 432 13.70 16.09 7.42
CA VAL A 432 13.46 16.53 8.81
C VAL A 432 12.27 15.80 9.43
N VAL A 433 11.13 15.74 8.73
CA VAL A 433 9.93 15.08 9.26
C VAL A 433 10.11 13.56 9.40
N PRO A 434 10.63 12.81 8.41
CA PRO A 434 11.05 11.44 8.61
C PRO A 434 12.06 11.25 9.74
N GLY A 435 13.05 12.14 9.84
CA GLY A 435 14.05 12.10 10.91
C GLY A 435 13.41 12.18 12.30
N VAL A 436 12.52 13.13 12.53
CA VAL A 436 11.81 13.27 13.82
C VAL A 436 10.92 12.04 14.11
N ALA A 437 10.21 11.54 13.11
CA ALA A 437 9.35 10.37 13.29
C ALA A 437 10.15 9.10 13.62
N VAL A 438 11.26 8.88 12.89
CA VAL A 438 12.15 7.75 13.14
C VAL A 438 12.91 7.91 14.46
N LEU A 439 13.24 9.13 14.87
CA LEU A 439 13.87 9.38 16.19
C LEU A 439 12.95 8.88 17.31
N LEU A 440 11.65 9.20 17.27
CA LEU A 440 10.69 8.70 18.24
C LEU A 440 10.56 7.17 18.18
N TRP A 441 10.53 6.60 16.99
CA TRP A 441 10.54 5.16 16.78
C TRP A 441 11.80 4.52 17.37
N THR A 442 12.96 5.11 17.15
CA THR A 442 14.26 4.61 17.62
C THR A 442 14.33 4.51 19.13
N VAL A 443 13.84 5.52 19.84
CA VAL A 443 13.84 5.50 21.32
C VAL A 443 13.05 4.29 21.85
N VAL A 444 11.91 3.98 21.24
CA VAL A 444 11.08 2.84 21.65
C VAL A 444 11.71 1.52 21.19
N ALA A 445 12.06 1.42 19.93
CA ALA A 445 12.52 0.18 19.28
C ALA A 445 13.90 -0.25 19.78
N LEU A 446 14.87 0.66 19.74
CA LEU A 446 16.25 0.37 20.19
C LEU A 446 16.35 0.39 21.73
N GLY A 447 15.45 1.13 22.42
CA GLY A 447 15.31 1.00 23.86
C GLY A 447 14.89 -0.41 24.28
N ALA A 448 13.92 -1.01 23.59
CA ALA A 448 13.51 -2.41 23.82
C ALA A 448 14.63 -3.39 23.50
N VAL A 449 15.33 -3.21 22.37
CA VAL A 449 16.51 -4.03 22.01
C VAL A 449 17.61 -3.88 23.06
N GLY A 450 17.86 -2.68 23.58
CA GLY A 450 18.84 -2.42 24.61
C GLY A 450 18.49 -3.03 25.97
N ILE A 451 17.21 -3.09 26.34
CA ILE A 451 16.74 -3.81 27.52
C ILE A 451 17.02 -5.31 27.34
N TRP A 452 16.72 -5.87 26.18
CA TRP A 452 17.01 -7.27 25.84
C TRP A 452 18.51 -7.60 25.86
N ALA A 453 19.34 -6.69 25.35
CA ALA A 453 20.80 -6.87 25.28
C ALA A 453 21.55 -6.40 26.55
N GLY A 454 20.86 -5.83 27.55
CA GLY A 454 21.44 -5.42 28.83
C GLY A 454 22.12 -4.03 28.85
N ALA A 455 22.05 -3.22 27.79
CA ALA A 455 22.70 -1.90 27.69
C ALA A 455 21.80 -0.85 27.01
N PRO A 456 20.63 -0.47 27.59
CA PRO A 456 19.61 0.31 26.89
C PRO A 456 20.08 1.67 26.37
N LEU A 457 20.95 2.34 27.12
CA LEU A 457 21.46 3.67 26.72
C LEU A 457 22.35 3.59 25.48
N ASP A 458 23.26 2.63 25.43
CA ASP A 458 24.19 2.47 24.31
C ASP A 458 23.45 2.14 23.00
N TRP A 459 22.43 1.29 23.07
CA TRP A 459 21.59 0.96 21.94
C TRP A 459 20.78 2.15 21.43
N VAL A 460 20.22 2.96 22.34
CA VAL A 460 19.51 4.18 21.96
C VAL A 460 20.48 5.17 21.31
N LEU A 461 21.70 5.34 21.84
CA LEU A 461 22.71 6.21 21.23
C LEU A 461 23.12 5.76 19.83
N LEU A 462 23.36 4.45 19.63
CA LEU A 462 23.62 3.89 18.30
C LEU A 462 22.44 4.12 17.36
N GLY A 463 21.23 3.92 17.85
CA GLY A 463 19.99 4.15 17.11
C GLY A 463 19.82 5.62 16.72
N LEU A 464 20.10 6.56 17.63
CA LEU A 464 20.06 8.00 17.33
C LEU A 464 21.07 8.38 16.24
N ALA A 465 22.28 7.79 16.29
CA ALA A 465 23.27 7.94 15.22
C ALA A 465 22.79 7.40 13.87
N ALA A 466 21.90 6.39 13.85
CA ALA A 466 21.34 5.77 12.65
C ALA A 466 20.11 6.51 12.07
N VAL A 467 19.45 7.40 12.82
CA VAL A 467 18.26 8.15 12.38
C VAL A 467 18.45 8.83 11.00
N PRO A 468 19.57 9.50 10.70
CA PRO A 468 19.73 10.15 9.41
C PRO A 468 19.75 9.18 8.23
N VAL A 469 20.22 7.93 8.43
CA VAL A 469 20.19 6.89 7.37
C VAL A 469 18.76 6.54 6.99
N TRP A 470 17.90 6.29 7.98
CA TRP A 470 16.50 5.99 7.74
C TRP A 470 15.77 7.14 7.04
N ALA A 471 16.01 8.38 7.47
CA ALA A 471 15.42 9.55 6.85
C ALA A 471 15.90 9.74 5.40
N ALA A 472 17.19 9.59 5.15
CA ALA A 472 17.78 9.66 3.81
C ALA A 472 17.25 8.55 2.89
N ALA A 473 17.16 7.31 3.39
CA ALA A 473 16.60 6.18 2.66
C ALA A 473 15.14 6.41 2.28
N ALA A 474 14.33 6.92 3.21
CA ALA A 474 12.92 7.22 2.97
C ALA A 474 12.72 8.30 1.89
N VAL A 475 13.49 9.39 1.95
CA VAL A 475 13.43 10.45 0.94
C VAL A 475 13.96 9.96 -0.41
N ARG A 476 15.09 9.22 -0.43
CA ARG A 476 15.62 8.61 -1.65
C ARG A 476 14.62 7.66 -2.31
N ALA A 477 13.92 6.85 -1.53
CA ALA A 477 12.83 5.99 -2.03
C ALA A 477 11.61 6.79 -2.52
N ALA A 478 11.32 7.95 -1.89
CA ALA A 478 10.24 8.82 -2.32
C ALA A 478 10.51 9.45 -3.70
N TYR A 479 11.73 9.88 -3.97
CA TYR A 479 12.16 10.50 -5.24
C TYR A 479 12.69 9.50 -6.28
N ARG A 480 12.34 8.22 -6.19
CA ARG A 480 12.74 7.24 -7.21
C ARG A 480 12.00 7.49 -8.54
N PRO A 481 12.67 7.39 -9.70
CA PRO A 481 12.03 7.56 -11.01
C PRO A 481 11.02 6.43 -11.28
N ALA A 482 10.21 6.62 -12.32
CA ALA A 482 9.38 5.54 -12.83
C ALA A 482 10.25 4.39 -13.36
N PRO A 483 9.79 3.12 -13.23
CA PRO A 483 10.54 1.98 -13.80
C PRO A 483 10.69 2.10 -15.31
N SER A 484 11.91 1.92 -15.81
CA SER A 484 12.16 1.81 -17.24
C SER A 484 11.87 0.37 -17.69
N TRP A 485 10.81 0.21 -18.48
CA TRP A 485 10.37 -1.11 -18.99
C TRP A 485 11.12 -1.58 -20.23
N ASP A 486 11.94 -0.72 -20.83
CA ASP A 486 12.80 -0.93 -21.99
C ASP A 486 14.10 -1.68 -21.66
N LYS A 487 14.44 -1.83 -20.37
CA LYS A 487 15.65 -2.54 -19.95
C LYS A 487 15.49 -4.06 -20.08
N PRO A 488 16.58 -4.79 -20.41
CA PRO A 488 16.53 -6.23 -20.61
C PRO A 488 16.07 -6.98 -19.34
N LEU A 489 15.35 -8.09 -19.57
CA LEU A 489 14.94 -9.01 -18.54
C LEU A 489 16.13 -9.89 -18.15
N VAL A 490 16.38 -10.07 -16.86
CA VAL A 490 17.34 -11.05 -16.34
C VAL A 490 16.61 -12.30 -15.90
N ALA A 491 16.97 -13.44 -16.48
CA ALA A 491 16.43 -14.72 -16.07
C ALA A 491 16.93 -15.08 -14.66
N THR A 492 16.02 -15.34 -13.75
CA THR A 492 16.31 -15.85 -12.41
C THR A 492 15.57 -17.17 -12.19
N PRO A 493 15.95 -17.98 -11.20
CA PRO A 493 15.21 -19.20 -10.87
C PRO A 493 13.73 -18.96 -10.52
N ALA A 494 13.39 -17.74 -10.11
CA ALA A 494 12.02 -17.32 -9.81
C ALA A 494 11.27 -16.71 -11.02
N GLY A 495 11.89 -16.68 -12.22
CA GLY A 495 11.34 -16.11 -13.44
C GLY A 495 12.16 -14.94 -14.00
N ALA A 496 11.70 -14.36 -15.10
CA ALA A 496 12.35 -13.20 -15.71
C ALA A 496 12.04 -11.91 -14.95
N LEU A 497 13.06 -11.31 -14.33
CA LEU A 497 12.93 -10.04 -13.58
C LEU A 497 13.39 -8.86 -14.47
N PRO A 498 12.57 -7.81 -14.61
CA PRO A 498 12.97 -6.60 -15.31
C PRO A 498 14.00 -5.83 -14.47
N THR A 499 15.23 -5.68 -14.98
CA THR A 499 16.32 -4.99 -14.29
C THR A 499 15.98 -3.54 -13.94
N GLY A 500 15.20 -2.86 -14.79
CA GLY A 500 14.72 -1.51 -14.53
C GLY A 500 13.85 -1.41 -13.27
N VAL A 501 13.00 -2.41 -13.01
CA VAL A 501 12.18 -2.46 -11.78
C VAL A 501 13.05 -2.71 -10.56
N LEU A 502 14.00 -3.65 -10.64
CA LEU A 502 14.89 -3.97 -9.53
C LEU A 502 15.73 -2.75 -9.08
N GLN A 503 16.28 -2.00 -10.04
CA GLN A 503 17.04 -0.78 -9.74
C GLN A 503 16.18 0.28 -9.03
N VAL A 504 14.93 0.42 -9.43
CA VAL A 504 14.00 1.39 -8.81
C VAL A 504 13.58 0.94 -7.42
N VAL A 505 13.29 -0.35 -7.23
CA VAL A 505 12.90 -0.92 -5.92
C VAL A 505 14.05 -0.86 -4.93
N ALA A 506 15.29 -1.06 -5.38
CA ALA A 506 16.48 -1.01 -4.54
C ALA A 506 16.82 0.41 -4.02
N ARG A 507 16.32 1.49 -4.66
CA ARG A 507 16.56 2.86 -4.19
C ARG A 507 15.87 3.12 -2.85
N GLY A 508 16.66 3.34 -1.84
CA GLY A 508 16.28 3.50 -0.44
C GLY A 508 16.74 2.32 0.40
N PRO A 509 16.30 1.08 0.14
CA PRO A 509 16.84 -0.10 0.81
C PRO A 509 18.36 -0.27 0.67
N ASP A 510 18.97 0.21 -0.42
CA ASP A 510 20.41 0.25 -0.61
C ASP A 510 21.14 0.99 0.53
N LEU A 511 20.64 2.16 0.92
CA LEU A 511 21.23 2.92 2.04
C LEU A 511 21.07 2.18 3.37
N ILE A 512 19.94 1.51 3.57
CA ILE A 512 19.67 0.73 4.78
C ILE A 512 20.65 -0.45 4.88
N ALA A 513 20.84 -1.17 3.78
CA ALA A 513 21.72 -2.33 3.76
C ALA A 513 23.19 -1.95 4.07
N PHE A 514 23.70 -0.87 3.46
CA PHE A 514 25.11 -0.50 3.58
C PHE A 514 25.39 0.49 4.70
N CYS A 515 24.56 1.51 4.91
CA CYS A 515 24.85 2.56 5.88
C CYS A 515 24.38 2.21 7.31
N LEU A 516 23.67 1.12 7.53
CA LEU A 516 23.34 0.60 8.85
C LEU A 516 24.20 -0.61 9.26
N LEU A 517 25.28 -0.90 8.55
CA LEU A 517 26.19 -2.01 8.89
C LEU A 517 26.63 -2.01 10.37
N PRO A 518 27.01 -0.89 11.01
CA PRO A 518 27.35 -0.89 12.43
C PRO A 518 26.19 -1.34 13.32
N LEU A 519 24.96 -0.94 13.00
CA LEU A 519 23.76 -1.38 13.71
C LEU A 519 23.49 -2.88 13.51
N TRP A 520 23.66 -3.39 12.29
CA TRP A 520 23.48 -4.84 12.00
C TRP A 520 24.54 -5.68 12.72
N ILE A 521 25.79 -5.23 12.74
CA ILE A 521 26.90 -5.89 13.46
C ILE A 521 26.63 -5.85 14.97
N ALA A 522 26.18 -4.72 15.52
CA ALA A 522 25.81 -4.61 16.94
C ALA A 522 24.74 -5.62 17.34
N ILE A 523 23.67 -5.76 16.51
CA ILE A 523 22.60 -6.76 16.75
C ILE A 523 23.18 -8.16 16.67
N GLY A 524 24.09 -8.44 15.71
CA GLY A 524 24.75 -9.73 15.57
C GLY A 524 25.63 -10.13 16.77
N LEU A 525 26.34 -9.16 17.33
CA LEU A 525 27.26 -9.37 18.46
C LEU A 525 26.63 -9.13 19.83
N HIS A 526 25.38 -8.64 19.89
CA HIS A 526 24.65 -8.24 21.11
C HIS A 526 25.40 -7.18 21.95
N THR A 527 26.26 -6.39 21.32
CA THR A 527 27.07 -5.36 21.99
C THR A 527 27.16 -4.09 21.15
N VAL A 528 27.24 -2.97 21.84
CA VAL A 528 27.49 -1.67 21.21
C VAL A 528 28.84 -1.15 21.71
N THR A 529 29.71 -0.76 20.76
CA THR A 529 31.00 -0.16 21.07
C THR A 529 31.05 1.29 20.57
N THR A 530 31.93 2.10 21.15
CA THR A 530 32.14 3.50 20.71
C THR A 530 32.52 3.56 19.23
N VAL A 531 33.30 2.58 18.75
CA VAL A 531 33.70 2.48 17.34
C VAL A 531 32.46 2.31 16.44
N MET A 532 31.50 1.48 16.84
CA MET A 532 30.25 1.30 16.06
C MET A 532 29.44 2.59 16.01
N VAL A 533 29.33 3.32 17.12
CA VAL A 533 28.61 4.61 17.15
C VAL A 533 29.31 5.63 16.25
N THR A 534 30.64 5.74 16.33
CA THR A 534 31.42 6.66 15.48
C THR A 534 31.29 6.30 14.00
N ALA A 535 31.44 5.03 13.65
CA ALA A 535 31.25 4.53 12.28
C ALA A 535 29.82 4.82 11.77
N GLN A 536 28.82 4.64 12.64
CA GLN A 536 27.42 4.93 12.28
C GLN A 536 27.22 6.42 11.97
N VAL A 537 27.81 7.35 12.72
CA VAL A 537 27.74 8.79 12.46
C VAL A 537 28.36 9.13 11.10
N VAL A 538 29.50 8.54 10.76
CA VAL A 538 30.15 8.74 9.46
C VAL A 538 29.26 8.22 8.34
N LEU A 539 28.76 6.99 8.43
CA LEU A 539 27.88 6.41 7.42
C LEU A 539 26.54 7.16 7.30
N SER A 540 26.03 7.72 8.41
CA SER A 540 24.84 8.58 8.39
C SER A 540 25.08 9.86 7.61
N THR A 541 26.25 10.46 7.74
CA THR A 541 26.64 11.63 6.93
C THR A 541 26.68 11.28 5.44
N VAL A 542 27.31 10.15 5.09
CA VAL A 542 27.34 9.63 3.71
C VAL A 542 25.94 9.39 3.18
N ALA A 543 25.07 8.76 3.98
CA ALA A 543 23.66 8.50 3.60
C ALA A 543 22.89 9.79 3.29
N VAL A 544 23.06 10.84 4.11
CA VAL A 544 22.43 12.16 3.87
C VAL A 544 22.94 12.79 2.58
N LEU A 545 24.24 12.71 2.31
CA LEU A 545 24.82 13.22 1.06
C LEU A 545 24.26 12.50 -0.17
N ILE A 546 24.18 11.15 -0.14
CA ILE A 546 23.63 10.34 -1.22
C ILE A 546 22.12 10.57 -1.35
N GLY A 547 21.38 10.55 -0.26
CA GLY A 547 19.91 10.74 -0.25
C GLY A 547 19.46 12.14 -0.69
N SER A 548 20.31 13.17 -0.50
CA SER A 548 20.07 14.54 -0.97
C SER A 548 20.55 14.79 -2.41
N SER A 549 21.23 13.83 -3.05
CA SER A 549 21.72 14.01 -4.42
C SER A 549 20.57 14.11 -5.42
N VAL A 550 20.69 15.01 -6.39
CA VAL A 550 19.64 15.34 -7.38
C VAL A 550 19.88 14.64 -8.73
N HIS A 551 20.95 13.85 -8.85
CA HIS A 551 21.30 13.20 -10.10
C HIS A 551 20.40 11.98 -10.36
N ASP A 552 19.76 11.97 -11.52
CA ASP A 552 18.85 10.88 -11.93
C ASP A 552 19.59 9.63 -12.40
N LYS A 553 20.86 9.81 -12.86
CA LYS A 553 21.70 8.70 -13.35
C LYS A 553 22.57 8.15 -12.22
N GLY A 554 22.60 6.82 -12.10
CA GLY A 554 23.47 6.12 -11.15
C GLY A 554 24.95 6.36 -11.47
N TRP A 555 25.82 6.22 -10.46
CA TRP A 555 27.29 6.34 -10.65
C TRP A 555 27.82 5.38 -11.72
N LEU A 556 27.35 4.14 -11.76
CA LEU A 556 27.69 3.15 -12.78
C LEU A 556 27.24 3.55 -14.20
N GLU A 557 26.04 4.11 -14.33
CA GLU A 557 25.53 4.59 -15.62
C GLU A 557 26.39 5.76 -16.14
N ARG A 558 26.80 6.66 -15.26
CA ARG A 558 27.72 7.77 -15.64
C ARG A 558 29.08 7.26 -16.07
N MET A 559 29.64 6.30 -15.33
CA MET A 559 30.92 5.70 -15.71
C MET A 559 30.85 4.97 -17.07
N MET A 560 29.75 4.26 -17.32
CA MET A 560 29.56 3.60 -18.62
C MET A 560 29.37 4.61 -19.76
N GLU A 561 28.59 5.66 -19.54
CA GLU A 561 28.42 6.75 -20.52
C GLU A 561 29.77 7.46 -20.79
N GLU A 562 30.54 7.80 -19.75
CA GLU A 562 31.86 8.38 -19.92
C GLU A 562 32.84 7.45 -20.65
N GLN A 563 32.76 6.15 -20.43
CA GLN A 563 33.55 5.17 -21.19
C GLN A 563 33.10 5.08 -22.65
N ASP A 564 31.80 5.12 -22.91
CA ASP A 564 31.27 5.08 -24.27
C ASP A 564 31.54 6.38 -25.03
N GLU A 565 31.49 7.54 -24.35
CA GLU A 565 31.88 8.83 -24.93
C GLU A 565 33.37 8.86 -25.25
N ARG A 566 34.24 8.35 -24.36
CA ARG A 566 35.68 8.22 -24.62
C ARG A 566 35.98 7.28 -25.79
N LYS A 567 35.25 6.18 -25.93
CA LYS A 567 35.38 5.28 -27.08
C LYS A 567 34.97 5.95 -28.38
N LYS A 568 33.89 6.75 -28.36
CA LYS A 568 33.43 7.51 -29.54
C LYS A 568 34.35 8.69 -29.90
N ALA A 569 35.02 9.31 -28.93
CA ALA A 569 35.94 10.39 -29.16
C ALA A 569 37.37 9.93 -29.57
N GLY A 570 37.68 8.65 -29.37
CA GLY A 570 38.94 8.03 -29.77
C GLY A 570 38.89 7.20 -31.04
N ALA A 571 37.70 7.10 -31.68
CA ALA A 571 37.48 6.50 -33.00
C ALA A 571 37.25 7.59 -34.06
#